data_77b2802a295048ba2bb6ddb168ca7abd
#
_entry.id   77b2802a295048ba2bb6ddb168ca7abd
#
_cell.length_a   1.000
_cell.length_b   1.000
_cell.length_c   1.000
_cell.angle_alpha   90.00
_cell.angle_beta   90.00
_cell.angle_gamma   90.00
#
_symmetry.space_group_name_H-M   'P 1'
#
loop_
_entity.id
_entity.type
_entity.pdbx_description
1 polymer ?
#
loop_
_entity_poly.entity_id
_entity_poly.type
_entity_poly.pdbx_seq_one_letter_code
_entity_poly.pdbx_strand_id
1 'polypeptide(L)'
;WCKGVATLGASGSGLNAMSAAMPELVGGAADFGGSNKTDLKGAATFAPEECATKQWPNCNEFGRQLHFGVREFTMGTITNGILLGSHTRPFGGTFFMFSDYERPAVRLAALMEIPNLYVWSHDSVAVGEDGPTHQPIEHLASFRAIPQLEVVRPADAYETAEAYRAFFEKKNTLPAAMVLTRQGVPVLAETAATAKEGVKKGAYVPAAAEGTPDVIIMATASEAHWAGAHATTPAAAGVTA
;
A
#
# COMPACT_ATOMS: atom_id res chain seq x y z
N TRP A 1 16.22 8.70 -0.24
CA TRP A 1 15.54 8.28 1.00
C TRP A 1 16.52 8.12 2.18
N CYS A 2 17.49 9.02 2.33
CA CYS A 2 18.51 8.94 3.40
C CYS A 2 17.96 9.23 4.81
N LYS A 3 16.71 9.64 4.96
CA LYS A 3 16.01 9.83 6.24
C LYS A 3 14.83 8.91 6.31
N GLY A 4 14.49 8.43 7.51
CA GLY A 4 13.30 7.62 7.73
C GLY A 4 12.04 8.30 7.20
N VAL A 5 11.13 7.51 6.62
CA VAL A 5 9.87 7.98 6.06
C VAL A 5 8.76 6.95 6.31
N ALA A 6 7.55 7.41 6.54
CA ALA A 6 6.40 6.51 6.59
C ALA A 6 6.19 5.82 5.23
N THR A 7 5.86 4.53 5.20
CA THR A 7 5.63 3.82 3.94
C THR A 7 4.46 4.42 3.15
N LEU A 8 3.46 5.03 3.82
CA LEU A 8 2.43 5.80 3.14
C LEU A 8 2.99 7.01 2.38
N GLY A 9 4.02 7.69 2.93
CA GLY A 9 4.70 8.80 2.26
C GLY A 9 5.53 8.34 1.05
N ALA A 10 6.21 7.20 1.19
CA ALA A 10 6.91 6.55 0.09
C ALA A 10 5.94 6.13 -1.02
N SER A 11 4.78 5.56 -0.64
CA SER A 11 3.68 5.19 -1.54
C SER A 11 3.18 6.40 -2.34
N GLY A 12 2.87 7.52 -1.68
CA GLY A 12 2.42 8.73 -2.37
C GLY A 12 3.45 9.27 -3.37
N SER A 13 4.75 9.16 -3.04
CA SER A 13 5.83 9.52 -3.98
C SER A 13 5.87 8.56 -5.17
N GLY A 14 5.71 7.26 -4.93
CA GLY A 14 5.65 6.22 -5.96
C GLY A 14 4.46 6.41 -6.90
N LEU A 15 3.24 6.59 -6.35
CA LEU A 15 2.03 6.86 -7.14
C LEU A 15 2.20 8.09 -8.04
N ASN A 16 2.78 9.16 -7.52
CA ASN A 16 3.00 10.38 -8.31
C ASN A 16 4.06 10.20 -9.39
N ALA A 17 5.13 9.45 -9.13
CA ALA A 17 6.12 9.11 -10.13
C ALA A 17 5.51 8.26 -11.26
N MET A 18 4.69 7.26 -10.90
CA MET A 18 3.96 6.44 -11.88
C MET A 18 2.92 7.23 -12.65
N SER A 19 2.15 8.11 -11.99
CA SER A 19 1.16 8.97 -12.65
C SER A 19 1.78 9.87 -13.73
N ALA A 20 3.04 10.28 -13.56
CA ALA A 20 3.77 11.04 -14.57
C ALA A 20 4.18 10.19 -15.78
N ALA A 21 4.42 8.89 -15.58
CA ALA A 21 4.86 7.96 -16.62
C ALA A 21 3.72 7.14 -17.25
N MET A 22 2.59 7.01 -16.55
CA MET A 22 1.45 6.17 -16.91
C MET A 22 0.17 7.02 -16.98
N PRO A 23 -0.18 7.57 -18.14
CA PRO A 23 -1.42 8.37 -18.30
C PRO A 23 -2.69 7.58 -18.03
N GLU A 24 -2.65 6.26 -18.14
CA GLU A 24 -3.75 5.34 -17.82
C GLU A 24 -3.98 5.14 -16.31
N LEU A 25 -3.09 5.65 -15.44
CA LEU A 25 -3.28 5.56 -13.99
C LEU A 25 -4.33 6.58 -13.53
N VAL A 26 -5.43 6.09 -12.96
CA VAL A 26 -6.54 6.90 -12.43
C VAL A 26 -6.89 6.43 -11.03
N GLY A 27 -7.37 7.30 -10.18
CA GLY A 27 -7.80 6.87 -8.85
C GLY A 27 -7.92 8.00 -7.85
N GLY A 28 -8.05 7.63 -6.60
CA GLY A 28 -8.24 8.56 -5.50
C GLY A 28 -8.59 7.85 -4.21
N ALA A 29 -9.36 8.49 -3.35
CA ALA A 29 -9.69 7.95 -2.04
C ALA A 29 -11.16 8.12 -1.67
N ALA A 30 -11.58 7.30 -0.70
CA ALA A 30 -12.85 7.47 0.00
C ALA A 30 -12.71 8.58 1.06
N ASP A 31 -12.57 9.82 0.59
CA ASP A 31 -12.46 11.09 1.36
C ASP A 31 -11.17 11.30 2.18
N PHE A 32 -10.14 10.50 1.96
CA PHE A 32 -8.86 10.57 2.69
C PHE A 32 -7.64 10.85 1.80
N GLY A 33 -7.80 11.44 0.62
CA GLY A 33 -6.72 11.60 -0.36
C GLY A 33 -5.44 12.18 0.21
N GLY A 34 -5.53 13.31 0.91
CA GLY A 34 -4.39 13.97 1.54
C GLY A 34 -3.74 13.13 2.65
N SER A 35 -4.54 12.43 3.47
CA SER A 35 -4.05 11.58 4.56
C SER A 35 -3.43 10.28 4.04
N ASN A 36 -4.03 9.66 3.03
CA ASN A 36 -3.52 8.44 2.38
C ASN A 36 -2.39 8.71 1.39
N LYS A 37 -2.11 9.98 1.05
CA LYS A 37 -1.16 10.37 0.00
C LYS A 37 -1.52 9.79 -1.37
N THR A 38 -2.81 9.75 -1.70
CA THR A 38 -3.36 9.23 -2.96
C THR A 38 -3.74 10.33 -3.94
N ASP A 39 -3.49 11.59 -3.61
CA ASP A 39 -3.69 12.70 -4.51
C ASP A 39 -2.64 12.71 -5.62
N LEU A 40 -3.09 12.70 -6.87
CA LEU A 40 -2.25 12.76 -8.06
C LEU A 40 -1.91 14.21 -8.38
N LYS A 41 -0.69 14.61 -8.10
CA LYS A 41 -0.21 16.00 -8.30
C LYS A 41 -0.29 16.40 -9.77
N GLY A 42 -0.96 17.51 -10.04
CA GLY A 42 -1.13 18.03 -11.39
C GLY A 42 -2.20 17.34 -12.24
N ALA A 43 -2.83 16.28 -11.75
CA ALA A 43 -3.98 15.68 -12.40
C ALA A 43 -5.24 16.53 -12.15
N ALA A 44 -6.08 16.69 -13.18
CA ALA A 44 -7.40 17.25 -13.02
C ALA A 44 -8.32 16.28 -12.27
N THR A 45 -9.31 16.81 -11.57
CA THR A 45 -10.41 16.04 -10.99
C THR A 45 -11.38 15.60 -12.08
N PHE A 46 -11.77 14.34 -12.04
CA PHE A 46 -12.86 13.82 -12.87
C PHE A 46 -14.22 14.29 -12.32
N ALA A 47 -14.64 15.46 -12.77
CA ALA A 47 -15.89 16.09 -12.40
C ALA A 47 -16.27 17.17 -13.42
N PRO A 48 -17.53 17.59 -13.51
CA PRO A 48 -17.92 18.76 -14.29
C PRO A 48 -17.16 20.03 -13.84
N GLU A 49 -16.90 20.95 -14.75
CA GLU A 49 -16.14 22.17 -14.48
C GLU A 49 -16.76 23.03 -13.37
N GLU A 50 -18.08 23.06 -13.28
CA GLU A 50 -18.80 23.77 -12.23
C GLU A 50 -18.59 23.21 -10.82
N CYS A 51 -18.02 22.00 -10.70
CA CYS A 51 -17.65 21.40 -9.41
C CYS A 51 -16.29 21.85 -8.91
N ALA A 52 -15.61 22.74 -9.64
CA ALA A 52 -14.30 23.24 -9.23
C ALA A 52 -14.36 23.98 -7.89
N THR A 53 -13.36 23.75 -7.05
CA THR A 53 -13.19 24.37 -5.72
C THR A 53 -11.80 24.99 -5.59
N LYS A 54 -11.54 25.73 -4.52
CA LYS A 54 -10.20 26.24 -4.23
C LYS A 54 -9.16 25.12 -4.07
N GLN A 55 -9.57 23.98 -3.53
CA GLN A 55 -8.70 22.83 -3.33
C GLN A 55 -8.50 22.03 -4.64
N TRP A 56 -9.54 21.95 -5.45
CA TRP A 56 -9.59 21.21 -6.71
C TRP A 56 -10.02 22.14 -7.84
N PRO A 57 -9.12 23.03 -8.29
CA PRO A 57 -9.50 24.09 -9.24
C PRO A 57 -9.66 23.59 -10.67
N ASN A 58 -9.11 22.44 -11.00
CA ASN A 58 -9.12 21.86 -12.34
C ASN A 58 -10.03 20.63 -12.36
N CYS A 59 -11.28 20.82 -12.80
CA CYS A 59 -12.25 19.75 -13.01
C CYS A 59 -12.55 19.62 -14.49
N ASN A 60 -12.56 18.40 -15.02
CA ASN A 60 -13.00 18.11 -16.40
C ASN A 60 -13.30 16.61 -16.56
N GLU A 61 -13.88 16.24 -17.71
CA GLU A 61 -14.24 14.87 -18.07
C GLU A 61 -13.04 13.92 -18.34
N PHE A 62 -11.82 14.45 -18.45
CA PHE A 62 -10.59 13.68 -18.63
C PHE A 62 -9.75 13.63 -17.36
N GLY A 63 -10.30 14.11 -16.24
CA GLY A 63 -9.63 14.11 -14.95
C GLY A 63 -9.25 12.70 -14.50
N ARG A 64 -8.08 12.56 -13.90
CA ARG A 64 -7.57 11.27 -13.39
C ARG A 64 -7.66 11.14 -11.87
N GLN A 65 -7.91 12.26 -11.18
CA GLN A 65 -8.18 12.26 -9.75
C GLN A 65 -9.67 12.01 -9.50
N LEU A 66 -9.97 10.91 -8.81
CA LEU A 66 -11.33 10.52 -8.45
C LEU A 66 -11.61 10.82 -6.97
N HIS A 67 -12.81 11.30 -6.68
CA HIS A 67 -13.28 11.55 -5.32
C HIS A 67 -14.51 10.71 -5.04
N PHE A 68 -14.35 9.67 -4.22
CA PHE A 68 -15.43 8.71 -3.96
C PHE A 68 -16.33 9.12 -2.79
N GLY A 69 -15.90 10.12 -1.99
CA GLY A 69 -16.53 10.43 -0.70
C GLY A 69 -16.36 9.28 0.29
N VAL A 70 -17.05 9.31 1.40
CA VAL A 70 -17.03 8.26 2.43
C VAL A 70 -17.84 7.05 1.94
N ARG A 71 -17.31 6.32 0.93
CA ARG A 71 -18.02 5.23 0.22
C ARG A 71 -17.02 4.16 -0.26
N GLU A 72 -16.40 3.45 0.65
CA GLU A 72 -15.34 2.48 0.35
C GLU A 72 -15.84 1.33 -0.55
N PHE A 73 -17.03 0.80 -0.28
CA PHE A 73 -17.63 -0.23 -1.14
C PHE A 73 -17.84 0.26 -2.56
N THR A 74 -18.37 1.48 -2.71
CA THR A 74 -18.60 2.10 -4.02
C THR A 74 -17.27 2.36 -4.73
N MET A 75 -16.24 2.84 -4.00
CA MET A 75 -14.89 3.01 -4.54
C MET A 75 -14.35 1.69 -5.11
N GLY A 76 -14.38 0.62 -4.33
CA GLY A 76 -13.91 -0.69 -4.77
C GLY A 76 -14.69 -1.24 -5.97
N THR A 77 -16.02 -1.05 -6.01
CA THR A 77 -16.84 -1.52 -7.13
C THR A 77 -16.65 -0.68 -8.40
N ILE A 78 -16.47 0.64 -8.27
CA ILE A 78 -16.16 1.52 -9.40
C ILE A 78 -14.79 1.15 -10.00
N THR A 79 -13.77 0.98 -9.18
CA THR A 79 -12.43 0.60 -9.67
C THR A 79 -12.43 -0.79 -10.32
N ASN A 80 -13.20 -1.74 -9.79
CA ASN A 80 -13.43 -3.03 -10.47
C ASN A 80 -14.10 -2.84 -11.84
N GLY A 81 -15.13 -1.99 -11.91
CA GLY A 81 -15.83 -1.71 -13.16
C GLY A 81 -14.95 -1.03 -14.20
N ILE A 82 -14.11 -0.10 -13.80
CA ILE A 82 -13.12 0.56 -14.69
C ILE A 82 -12.16 -0.48 -15.29
N LEU A 83 -11.64 -1.40 -14.49
CA LEU A 83 -10.76 -2.47 -14.97
C LEU A 83 -11.43 -3.40 -15.98
N LEU A 84 -12.71 -3.72 -15.76
CA LEU A 84 -13.46 -4.61 -16.64
C LEU A 84 -13.88 -3.93 -17.96
N GLY A 85 -14.07 -2.61 -17.93
CA GLY A 85 -14.61 -1.86 -19.07
C GLY A 85 -13.59 -1.04 -19.86
N SER A 86 -12.34 -0.97 -19.42
CA SER A 86 -11.34 -0.10 -20.05
C SER A 86 -9.91 -0.64 -19.94
N HIS A 87 -8.97 0.08 -20.55
CA HIS A 87 -7.51 -0.18 -20.41
C HIS A 87 -6.86 0.70 -19.34
N THR A 88 -7.63 1.42 -18.56
CA THR A 88 -7.09 2.25 -17.47
C THR A 88 -6.66 1.37 -16.29
N ARG A 89 -5.75 1.90 -15.49
CA ARG A 89 -5.24 1.27 -14.28
C ARG A 89 -5.72 2.03 -13.05
N PRO A 90 -6.85 1.62 -12.46
CA PRO A 90 -7.40 2.30 -11.30
C PRO A 90 -6.69 1.91 -10.00
N PHE A 91 -6.79 2.81 -9.02
CA PHE A 91 -6.51 2.52 -7.63
C PHE A 91 -7.54 3.19 -6.72
N GLY A 92 -7.75 2.62 -5.55
CA GLY A 92 -8.62 3.17 -4.51
C GLY A 92 -7.91 3.21 -3.16
N GLY A 93 -8.04 4.33 -2.43
CA GLY A 93 -7.38 4.50 -1.14
C GLY A 93 -8.35 4.77 0.00
N THR A 94 -8.07 4.17 1.16
CA THR A 94 -8.74 4.45 2.43
C THR A 94 -7.81 4.12 3.58
N PHE A 95 -8.23 4.37 4.83
CA PHE A 95 -7.53 3.82 5.99
C PHE A 95 -7.79 2.32 6.09
N PHE A 96 -6.82 1.58 6.58
CA PHE A 96 -6.90 0.12 6.64
C PHE A 96 -8.08 -0.36 7.49
N MET A 97 -8.43 0.34 8.57
CA MET A 97 -9.63 0.04 9.34
C MET A 97 -10.89 0.02 8.45
N PHE A 98 -11.02 0.99 7.52
CA PHE A 98 -12.21 1.12 6.69
C PHE A 98 -12.23 0.21 5.46
N SER A 99 -11.17 -0.56 5.23
CA SER A 99 -11.17 -1.66 4.25
C SER A 99 -12.26 -2.71 4.55
N ASP A 100 -12.75 -2.79 5.78
CA ASP A 100 -13.89 -3.63 6.13
C ASP A 100 -15.16 -3.24 5.37
N TYR A 101 -15.39 -1.95 5.12
CA TYR A 101 -16.50 -1.51 4.28
C TYR A 101 -16.28 -1.82 2.79
N GLU A 102 -15.04 -1.94 2.35
CA GLU A 102 -14.66 -2.27 0.97
C GLU A 102 -14.58 -3.77 0.71
N ARG A 103 -14.54 -4.59 1.75
CA ARG A 103 -14.28 -6.04 1.72
C ARG A 103 -15.05 -6.82 0.65
N PRO A 104 -16.37 -6.64 0.44
CA PRO A 104 -17.09 -7.38 -0.60
C PRO A 104 -16.57 -7.09 -2.01
N ALA A 105 -16.22 -5.83 -2.31
CA ALA A 105 -15.65 -5.45 -3.61
C ALA A 105 -14.25 -6.06 -3.82
N VAL A 106 -13.42 -6.05 -2.79
CA VAL A 106 -12.09 -6.70 -2.79
C VAL A 106 -12.21 -8.20 -3.02
N ARG A 107 -13.15 -8.85 -2.31
CA ARG A 107 -13.41 -10.29 -2.48
C ARG A 107 -13.82 -10.63 -3.91
N LEU A 108 -14.65 -9.78 -4.54
CA LEU A 108 -15.04 -9.96 -5.94
C LEU A 108 -13.89 -9.72 -6.90
N ALA A 109 -13.05 -8.71 -6.67
CA ALA A 109 -11.86 -8.50 -7.49
C ALA A 109 -10.93 -9.72 -7.48
N ALA A 110 -10.73 -10.32 -6.30
CA ALA A 110 -9.96 -11.55 -6.15
C ALA A 110 -10.60 -12.74 -6.88
N LEU A 111 -11.92 -12.90 -6.76
CA LEU A 111 -12.67 -13.96 -7.46
C LEU A 111 -12.62 -13.81 -8.99
N MET A 112 -12.66 -12.57 -9.48
CA MET A 112 -12.59 -12.26 -10.91
C MET A 112 -11.14 -12.22 -11.44
N GLU A 113 -10.14 -12.32 -10.57
CA GLU A 113 -8.72 -12.23 -10.92
C GLU A 113 -8.40 -10.95 -11.69
N ILE A 114 -8.90 -9.80 -11.24
CA ILE A 114 -8.63 -8.50 -11.86
C ILE A 114 -7.61 -7.69 -11.05
N PRO A 115 -6.62 -7.04 -11.72
CA PRO A 115 -5.49 -6.39 -11.04
C PRO A 115 -5.86 -5.01 -10.48
N ASN A 116 -6.79 -4.97 -9.53
CA ASN A 116 -7.13 -3.75 -8.82
C ASN A 116 -6.09 -3.43 -7.74
N LEU A 117 -5.78 -2.16 -7.56
CA LEU A 117 -4.81 -1.68 -6.58
C LEU A 117 -5.54 -0.97 -5.42
N TYR A 118 -5.44 -1.54 -4.25
CA TYR A 118 -5.94 -0.95 -3.01
C TYR A 118 -4.77 -0.32 -2.23
N VAL A 119 -4.93 0.92 -1.78
CA VAL A 119 -3.93 1.65 -1.02
C VAL A 119 -4.48 1.94 0.36
N TRP A 120 -4.15 1.09 1.32
CA TRP A 120 -4.65 1.16 2.69
C TRP A 120 -3.57 1.65 3.64
N SER A 121 -3.73 2.85 4.15
CA SER A 121 -2.80 3.44 5.11
C SER A 121 -3.29 3.27 6.55
N HIS A 122 -2.49 3.70 7.53
CA HIS A 122 -2.81 3.60 8.96
C HIS A 122 -3.01 2.12 9.38
N ASP A 123 -1.98 1.31 9.16
CA ASP A 123 -1.99 -0.15 9.16
C ASP A 123 -1.99 -0.81 10.55
N SER A 124 -1.81 -0.04 11.62
CA SER A 124 -1.57 -0.58 12.94
C SER A 124 -2.14 0.30 14.06
N VAL A 125 -1.85 -0.02 15.31
CA VAL A 125 -2.21 0.79 16.49
C VAL A 125 -1.46 2.13 16.54
N ALA A 126 -0.38 2.29 15.77
CA ALA A 126 0.44 3.50 15.73
C ALA A 126 -0.14 4.58 14.79
N VAL A 127 -1.41 4.90 14.93
CA VAL A 127 -2.13 5.89 14.11
C VAL A 127 -2.20 7.29 14.74
N GLY A 128 -1.69 7.45 15.95
CA GLY A 128 -1.70 8.73 16.67
C GLY A 128 -3.04 8.97 17.36
N GLU A 129 -3.51 10.22 17.32
CA GLU A 129 -4.73 10.68 18.01
C GLU A 129 -6.05 10.20 17.40
N ASP A 130 -6.03 9.52 16.27
CA ASP A 130 -7.24 8.96 15.64
C ASP A 130 -7.99 7.96 16.54
N GLY A 131 -7.27 7.29 17.42
CA GLY A 131 -7.81 6.45 18.47
C GLY A 131 -8.32 5.07 18.02
N PRO A 132 -9.03 4.34 18.90
CA PRO A 132 -9.38 2.92 18.71
C PRO A 132 -10.26 2.66 17.49
N THR A 133 -11.07 3.62 17.07
CA THR A 133 -11.93 3.48 15.89
C THR A 133 -11.15 3.40 14.58
N HIS A 134 -9.85 3.72 14.59
CA HIS A 134 -8.98 3.75 13.43
C HIS A 134 -7.81 2.75 13.53
N GLN A 135 -7.80 1.90 14.57
CA GLN A 135 -6.72 0.95 14.87
C GLN A 135 -7.08 -0.46 14.39
N PRO A 136 -6.61 -0.92 13.23
CA PRO A 136 -6.90 -2.27 12.73
C PRO A 136 -6.14 -3.32 13.55
N ILE A 137 -6.82 -4.40 13.91
CA ILE A 137 -6.27 -5.53 14.66
C ILE A 137 -6.34 -6.81 13.83
N GLU A 138 -7.56 -7.28 13.51
CA GLU A 138 -7.83 -8.54 12.82
C GLU A 138 -7.71 -8.44 11.29
N HIS A 139 -7.68 -7.22 10.75
CA HIS A 139 -7.77 -6.92 9.32
C HIS A 139 -6.71 -7.65 8.50
N LEU A 140 -5.44 -7.60 8.94
CA LEU A 140 -4.33 -8.19 8.20
C LEU A 140 -4.52 -9.69 8.02
N ALA A 141 -4.83 -10.40 9.10
CA ALA A 141 -5.07 -11.86 9.06
C ALA A 141 -6.28 -12.20 8.19
N SER A 142 -7.37 -11.44 8.33
CA SER A 142 -8.62 -11.69 7.60
C SER A 142 -8.51 -11.40 6.10
N PHE A 143 -7.75 -10.37 5.69
CA PHE A 143 -7.50 -10.12 4.26
C PHE A 143 -6.53 -11.12 3.65
N ARG A 144 -5.51 -11.56 4.39
CA ARG A 144 -4.61 -12.65 3.97
C ARG A 144 -5.34 -13.99 3.77
N ALA A 145 -6.50 -14.17 4.40
CA ALA A 145 -7.32 -15.35 4.21
C ALA A 145 -8.14 -15.35 2.89
N ILE A 146 -8.21 -14.22 2.19
CA ILE A 146 -8.91 -14.13 0.89
C ILE A 146 -8.00 -14.75 -0.19
N PRO A 147 -8.44 -15.86 -0.86
CA PRO A 147 -7.67 -16.44 -1.94
C PRO A 147 -7.46 -15.44 -3.08
N GLN A 148 -6.28 -15.46 -3.70
CA GLN A 148 -5.94 -14.63 -4.86
C GLN A 148 -5.89 -13.11 -4.58
N LEU A 149 -5.90 -12.68 -3.34
CA LEU A 149 -5.56 -11.31 -2.94
C LEU A 149 -4.09 -11.24 -2.51
N GLU A 150 -3.31 -10.42 -3.19
CA GLU A 150 -1.94 -10.11 -2.76
C GLU A 150 -1.99 -9.02 -1.66
N VAL A 151 -1.60 -9.37 -0.43
CA VAL A 151 -1.53 -8.42 0.69
C VAL A 151 -0.08 -8.09 0.96
N VAL A 152 0.33 -6.88 0.58
CA VAL A 152 1.71 -6.40 0.65
C VAL A 152 1.84 -5.36 1.75
N ARG A 153 2.69 -5.63 2.73
CA ARG A 153 2.94 -4.75 3.88
C ARG A 153 4.43 -4.42 3.95
N PRO A 154 4.88 -3.39 3.19
CA PRO A 154 6.31 -3.09 3.03
C PRO A 154 6.95 -2.55 4.30
N ALA A 155 8.20 -2.95 4.54
CA ALA A 155 8.96 -2.56 5.73
C ALA A 155 9.43 -1.09 5.68
N ASP A 156 9.80 -0.61 4.49
CA ASP A 156 10.36 0.72 4.30
C ASP A 156 10.10 1.29 2.88
N ALA A 157 10.80 2.36 2.54
CA ALA A 157 10.66 3.02 1.24
C ALA A 157 11.15 2.15 0.07
N TYR A 158 12.20 1.34 0.25
CA TYR A 158 12.68 0.45 -0.81
C TYR A 158 11.68 -0.66 -1.11
N GLU A 159 11.19 -1.34 -0.09
CA GLU A 159 10.16 -2.35 -0.29
C GLU A 159 8.87 -1.75 -0.87
N THR A 160 8.48 -0.54 -0.44
CA THR A 160 7.32 0.15 -1.01
C THR A 160 7.49 0.39 -2.50
N ALA A 161 8.63 0.91 -2.94
CA ALA A 161 8.91 1.15 -4.36
C ALA A 161 8.93 -0.15 -5.17
N GLU A 162 9.56 -1.21 -4.63
CA GLU A 162 9.65 -2.50 -5.30
C GLU A 162 8.31 -3.24 -5.33
N ALA A 163 7.44 -3.04 -4.34
CA ALA A 163 6.08 -3.57 -4.36
C ALA A 163 5.24 -2.95 -5.50
N TYR A 164 5.30 -1.64 -5.67
CA TYR A 164 4.67 -0.98 -6.82
C TYR A 164 5.25 -1.47 -8.13
N ARG A 165 6.57 -1.54 -8.25
CA ARG A 165 7.23 -2.06 -9.45
C ARG A 165 6.77 -3.49 -9.75
N ALA A 166 6.77 -4.37 -8.76
CA ALA A 166 6.34 -5.75 -8.92
C ALA A 166 4.87 -5.85 -9.38
N PHE A 167 3.99 -5.01 -8.82
CA PHE A 167 2.58 -4.96 -9.22
C PHE A 167 2.40 -4.52 -10.68
N PHE A 168 3.07 -3.45 -11.11
CA PHE A 168 2.88 -2.90 -12.46
C PHE A 168 3.68 -3.62 -13.55
N GLU A 169 4.85 -4.22 -13.24
CA GLU A 169 5.66 -4.98 -14.19
C GLU A 169 5.09 -6.36 -14.51
N LYS A 170 4.43 -6.98 -13.56
CA LYS A 170 3.82 -8.29 -13.79
C LYS A 170 2.69 -8.19 -14.83
N LYS A 171 2.54 -9.20 -15.67
CA LYS A 171 1.27 -9.53 -16.31
C LYS A 171 0.30 -10.03 -15.21
N ASN A 172 0.07 -9.19 -14.23
CA ASN A 172 -0.66 -9.57 -13.03
C ASN A 172 -2.15 -9.52 -13.31
N THR A 173 -2.84 -10.58 -13.00
CA THR A 173 -4.30 -10.69 -13.02
C THR A 173 -4.90 -10.64 -11.62
N LEU A 174 -4.06 -10.51 -10.57
CA LEU A 174 -4.52 -10.53 -9.19
C LEU A 174 -4.61 -9.11 -8.61
N PRO A 175 -5.61 -8.83 -7.78
CA PRO A 175 -5.66 -7.59 -7.03
C PRO A 175 -4.58 -7.56 -5.94
N ALA A 176 -4.08 -6.36 -5.65
CA ALA A 176 -3.11 -6.15 -4.59
C ALA A 176 -3.55 -5.07 -3.61
N ALA A 177 -3.35 -5.34 -2.32
CA ALA A 177 -3.56 -4.40 -1.24
C ALA A 177 -2.21 -3.96 -0.66
N MET A 178 -1.89 -2.68 -0.81
CA MET A 178 -0.73 -2.03 -0.19
C MET A 178 -1.13 -1.57 1.21
N VAL A 179 -0.64 -2.24 2.24
CA VAL A 179 -0.93 -1.93 3.65
C VAL A 179 0.22 -1.13 4.23
N LEU A 180 -0.03 0.15 4.53
CA LEU A 180 1.01 1.16 4.71
C LEU A 180 1.00 1.79 6.10
N THR A 181 2.18 1.97 6.69
CA THR A 181 2.32 2.59 8.02
C THR A 181 2.16 4.11 7.97
N ARG A 182 1.57 4.68 9.04
CA ARG A 182 1.51 6.13 9.25
C ARG A 182 2.78 6.69 9.87
N GLN A 183 3.36 5.96 10.82
CA GLN A 183 4.58 6.41 11.50
C GLN A 183 5.81 6.31 10.59
N GLY A 184 6.78 7.19 10.83
CA GLY A 184 8.07 7.13 10.15
C GLY A 184 8.86 5.88 10.55
N VAL A 185 9.42 5.20 9.56
CA VAL A 185 10.29 4.03 9.74
C VAL A 185 11.67 4.31 9.15
N PRO A 186 12.75 3.76 9.70
CA PRO A 186 14.07 3.88 9.09
C PRO A 186 14.12 3.16 7.74
N VAL A 187 14.99 3.63 6.87
CA VAL A 187 15.33 2.90 5.64
C VAL A 187 16.46 1.94 5.98
N LEU A 188 16.24 0.66 5.71
CA LEU A 188 17.17 -0.40 6.06
C LEU A 188 18.21 -0.61 4.95
N ALA A 189 19.46 -0.80 5.32
CA ALA A 189 20.53 -1.09 4.35
C ALA A 189 20.31 -2.45 3.67
N GLU A 190 19.80 -3.40 4.42
CA GLU A 190 19.49 -4.76 3.98
C GLU A 190 18.41 -4.78 2.91
N THR A 191 17.35 -3.98 3.07
CA THR A 191 16.28 -3.86 2.07
C THR A 191 16.77 -3.17 0.80
N ALA A 192 17.66 -2.18 0.91
CA ALA A 192 18.27 -1.53 -0.25
C ALA A 192 18.97 -2.53 -1.19
N ALA A 193 19.58 -3.57 -0.64
CA ALA A 193 20.28 -4.59 -1.40
C ALA A 193 19.38 -5.72 -1.90
N THR A 194 18.33 -6.07 -1.14
CA THR A 194 17.59 -7.34 -1.32
C THR A 194 16.13 -7.17 -1.74
N ALA A 195 15.51 -6.01 -1.51
CA ALA A 195 14.07 -5.79 -1.75
C ALA A 195 13.64 -6.07 -3.21
N LYS A 196 14.50 -5.73 -4.19
CA LYS A 196 14.18 -5.91 -5.62
C LYS A 196 13.77 -7.33 -5.97
N GLU A 197 14.49 -8.31 -5.47
CA GLU A 197 14.18 -9.72 -5.73
C GLU A 197 13.35 -10.35 -4.60
N GLY A 198 13.51 -9.83 -3.38
CA GLY A 198 12.84 -10.33 -2.20
C GLY A 198 11.32 -10.09 -2.21
N VAL A 199 10.88 -8.90 -2.54
CA VAL A 199 9.46 -8.52 -2.60
C VAL A 199 8.70 -9.39 -3.62
N LYS A 200 9.32 -9.70 -4.76
CA LYS A 200 8.73 -10.59 -5.78
C LYS A 200 8.47 -12.01 -5.28
N LYS A 201 9.22 -12.46 -4.29
CA LYS A 201 9.08 -13.79 -3.69
C LYS A 201 8.03 -13.83 -2.58
N GLY A 202 7.57 -12.66 -2.10
CA GLY A 202 6.61 -12.52 -1.02
C GLY A 202 7.22 -12.60 0.38
N ALA A 203 8.33 -13.32 0.54
CA ALA A 203 9.14 -13.36 1.76
C ALA A 203 10.61 -13.63 1.41
N TYR A 204 11.52 -13.06 2.17
CA TYR A 204 12.96 -13.24 1.96
C TYR A 204 13.73 -13.00 3.27
N VAL A 205 15.00 -13.39 3.28
CA VAL A 205 15.91 -13.23 4.43
C VAL A 205 16.78 -12.00 4.17
N PRO A 206 16.53 -10.85 4.83
CA PRO A 206 17.35 -9.65 4.66
C PRO A 206 18.69 -9.76 5.42
N ALA A 207 18.71 -10.47 6.53
CA ALA A 207 19.91 -10.75 7.33
C ALA A 207 19.94 -12.23 7.69
N ALA A 208 21.07 -12.89 7.44
CA ALA A 208 21.26 -14.31 7.74
C ALA A 208 22.27 -14.50 8.84
N ALA A 209 22.04 -15.47 9.73
CA ALA A 209 23.02 -15.91 10.72
C ALA A 209 24.17 -16.68 10.05
N GLU A 210 25.34 -16.69 10.71
CA GLU A 210 26.42 -17.60 10.34
C GLU A 210 26.11 -19.03 10.83
N GLY A 211 25.78 -19.92 9.89
CA GLY A 211 25.44 -21.32 10.18
C GLY A 211 23.94 -21.54 10.40
N THR A 212 23.59 -22.53 11.23
CA THR A 212 22.19 -22.84 11.55
C THR A 212 21.69 -21.96 12.66
N PRO A 213 20.65 -21.15 12.44
CA PRO A 213 20.13 -20.29 13.50
C PRO A 213 19.36 -21.09 14.56
N ASP A 214 19.42 -20.66 15.82
CA ASP A 214 18.59 -21.19 16.90
C ASP A 214 17.16 -20.62 16.87
N VAL A 215 17.01 -19.39 16.33
CA VAL A 215 15.73 -18.66 16.24
C VAL A 215 15.62 -17.98 14.88
N ILE A 216 14.42 -17.97 14.32
CA ILE A 216 14.07 -17.18 13.13
C ILE A 216 13.07 -16.10 13.53
N ILE A 217 13.43 -14.84 13.36
CA ILE A 217 12.57 -13.69 13.63
C ILE A 217 11.89 -13.29 12.32
N MET A 218 10.56 -13.31 12.30
CA MET A 218 9.75 -12.90 11.14
C MET A 218 9.02 -11.59 11.45
N ALA A 219 9.10 -10.62 10.54
CA ALA A 219 8.45 -9.34 10.70
C ALA A 219 7.96 -8.79 9.35
N THR A 220 7.03 -7.85 9.40
CA THR A 220 6.51 -7.09 8.24
C THR A 220 6.37 -5.62 8.62
N ALA A 221 6.34 -4.72 7.63
CA ALA A 221 6.12 -3.28 7.81
C ALA A 221 7.02 -2.65 8.90
N SER A 222 6.41 -1.80 9.73
CA SER A 222 7.11 -1.06 10.79
C SER A 222 7.81 -1.94 11.82
N GLU A 223 7.44 -3.20 11.94
CA GLU A 223 8.05 -4.13 12.88
C GLU A 223 9.39 -4.69 12.38
N ALA A 224 9.65 -4.61 11.05
CA ALA A 224 10.85 -5.19 10.44
C ALA A 224 12.16 -4.58 10.99
N HIS A 225 12.19 -3.27 11.23
CA HIS A 225 13.41 -2.63 11.78
C HIS A 225 13.67 -3.03 13.24
N TRP A 226 12.63 -3.30 14.03
CA TRP A 226 12.78 -3.85 15.37
C TRP A 226 13.31 -5.27 15.34
N ALA A 227 12.80 -6.11 14.43
CA ALA A 227 13.31 -7.45 14.22
C ALA A 227 14.79 -7.45 13.87
N GLY A 228 15.22 -6.60 12.92
CA GLY A 228 16.62 -6.43 12.56
C GLY A 228 17.50 -5.95 13.72
N ALA A 229 17.03 -4.96 14.50
CA ALA A 229 17.76 -4.49 15.67
C ALA A 229 17.91 -5.56 16.75
N HIS A 230 16.92 -6.44 16.91
CA HIS A 230 16.94 -7.51 17.91
C HIS A 230 17.63 -8.78 17.41
N ALA A 231 17.84 -8.98 16.12
CA ALA A 231 18.60 -10.11 15.59
C ALA A 231 20.06 -10.15 16.09
N THR A 232 20.62 -8.98 16.43
CA THR A 232 21.97 -8.88 17.02
C THR A 232 21.99 -9.03 18.53
N THR A 233 20.87 -8.88 19.23
CA THR A 233 20.77 -8.96 20.69
C THR A 233 20.93 -10.39 21.23
N PRO A 234 20.35 -11.43 20.60
CA PRO A 234 20.54 -12.82 21.01
C PRO A 234 22.01 -13.28 20.97
N ALA A 235 22.83 -12.75 20.06
CA ALA A 235 24.26 -13.08 19.96
C ALA A 235 25.00 -12.75 21.25
N ALA A 236 24.62 -11.67 21.95
CA ALA A 236 25.20 -11.33 23.25
C ALA A 236 24.81 -12.33 24.35
N ALA A 237 23.74 -13.09 24.18
CA ALA A 237 23.30 -14.16 25.09
C ALA A 237 23.70 -15.57 24.63
N GLY A 238 24.52 -15.68 23.56
CA GLY A 238 24.92 -16.95 22.98
C GLY A 238 23.87 -17.68 22.15
N VAL A 239 22.85 -16.96 21.70
CA VAL A 239 21.79 -17.46 20.79
C VAL A 239 22.02 -16.86 19.39
N THR A 240 21.91 -17.65 18.35
CA THR A 240 22.01 -17.19 16.96
C THR A 240 20.61 -16.95 16.37
N ALA A 241 20.37 -15.80 15.70
CA ALA A 241 19.10 -15.44 15.07
C ALA A 241 19.29 -14.99 13.62
#